data_9779c954298d08ca4b96c469d6448789
#
_entry.id   9779c954298d08ca4b96c469d6448789
#
_cell.length_a   1.000
_cell.length_b   1.000
_cell.length_c   1.000
_cell.angle_alpha   90.00
_cell.angle_beta   90.00
_cell.angle_gamma   90.00
#
_symmetry.space_group_name_H-M   'P 1'
#
loop_
_entity.id
_entity.type
_entity.pdbx_description
1 polymer ?
#
loop_
_entity_poly.entity_id
_entity_poly.type
_entity_poly.pdbx_seq_one_letter_code
_entity_poly.pdbx_strand_id
1 'polypeptide(L)'
;TNITNYPIGEASYFFRDKEEFFQYVYFALFFITVLIIVLSMYHKMIEQTYILDESSISISGVSHKLLPIEISILALFSKDKKVLNSKLMKLFTRDDKTKDYAVKRKNKTLAALESKLFKLFKISFIEKHKSKGDSRQLTYSLNKRIRIIEDTID
;
A
#
# COMPACT_ATOMS: atom_id res chain seq x y z
N THR A 1 -21.69 35.44 69.51
CA THR A 1 -20.99 35.28 68.27
C THR A 1 -21.10 33.79 67.85
N ASN A 2 -22.11 33.49 67.03
CA ASN A 2 -22.31 32.13 66.47
C ASN A 2 -21.38 31.95 65.29
N ILE A 3 -20.37 31.09 65.46
CA ILE A 3 -19.57 30.58 64.34
C ILE A 3 -20.39 29.44 63.67
N THR A 4 -21.01 29.69 62.54
CA THR A 4 -21.69 28.69 61.78
C THR A 4 -20.63 27.73 61.21
N ASN A 5 -20.61 26.49 61.70
CA ASN A 5 -19.86 25.38 61.16
C ASN A 5 -20.46 25.07 59.79
N TYR A 6 -19.78 25.46 58.72
CA TYR A 6 -20.07 24.94 57.39
C TYR A 6 -19.62 23.47 57.32
N PRO A 7 -20.45 22.56 56.87
CA PRO A 7 -20.07 21.16 56.76
C PRO A 7 -18.97 21.00 55.68
N ILE A 8 -17.77 20.67 56.14
CA ILE A 8 -16.61 20.41 55.30
C ILE A 8 -16.86 19.19 54.33
N GLY A 9 -17.97 18.45 54.57
CA GLY A 9 -18.30 17.26 53.79
C GLY A 9 -18.72 17.49 52.32
N GLU A 10 -19.39 18.59 52.00
CA GLU A 10 -19.92 18.80 50.66
C GLU A 10 -18.84 19.12 49.60
N ALA A 11 -17.78 19.79 49.98
CA ALA A 11 -16.68 20.09 49.06
C ALA A 11 -15.93 18.83 48.60
N SER A 12 -15.80 17.82 49.47
CA SER A 12 -15.08 16.57 49.14
C SER A 12 -15.85 15.69 48.13
N TYR A 13 -17.18 15.70 48.20
CA TYR A 13 -18.00 14.96 47.21
C TYR A 13 -17.91 15.58 45.81
N PHE A 14 -17.91 16.89 45.71
CA PHE A 14 -17.84 17.59 44.43
C PHE A 14 -16.48 17.43 43.72
N PHE A 15 -15.39 17.32 44.47
CA PHE A 15 -14.07 17.03 43.92
C PHE A 15 -13.92 15.57 43.53
N ARG A 16 -14.48 14.64 44.29
CA ARG A 16 -14.42 13.20 44.00
C ARG A 16 -15.17 12.87 42.70
N ASP A 17 -16.34 13.43 42.49
CA ASP A 17 -17.11 13.25 41.23
C ASP A 17 -16.39 13.82 40.00
N LYS A 18 -15.64 14.93 40.19
CA LYS A 18 -14.83 15.49 39.09
C LYS A 18 -13.63 14.61 38.74
N GLU A 19 -12.94 14.05 39.72
CA GLU A 19 -11.80 13.16 39.47
C GLU A 19 -12.25 11.88 38.76
N GLU A 20 -13.36 11.28 39.21
CA GLU A 20 -13.95 10.12 38.54
C GLU A 20 -14.37 10.46 37.08
N PHE A 21 -15.00 11.63 36.89
CA PHE A 21 -15.37 12.10 35.56
C PHE A 21 -14.16 12.25 34.66
N PHE A 22 -13.07 12.86 35.11
CA PHE A 22 -11.84 12.99 34.31
C PHE A 22 -11.21 11.63 34.00
N GLN A 23 -11.23 10.67 34.92
CA GLN A 23 -10.76 9.32 34.67
C GLN A 23 -11.55 8.66 33.50
N TYR A 24 -12.89 8.75 33.49
CA TYR A 24 -13.70 8.23 32.39
C TYR A 24 -13.39 8.92 31.07
N VAL A 25 -13.18 10.22 31.07
CA VAL A 25 -12.79 10.97 29.87
C VAL A 25 -11.43 10.51 29.34
N TYR A 26 -10.44 10.31 30.22
CA TYR A 26 -9.12 9.78 29.78
C TYR A 26 -9.22 8.36 29.25
N PHE A 27 -9.99 7.48 29.87
CA PHE A 27 -10.22 6.14 29.36
C PHE A 27 -10.91 6.17 27.98
N ALA A 28 -11.94 7.00 27.81
CA ALA A 28 -12.61 7.14 26.53
C ALA A 28 -11.67 7.63 25.43
N LEU A 29 -10.86 8.65 25.70
CA LEU A 29 -9.85 9.17 24.76
C LEU A 29 -8.80 8.11 24.42
N PHE A 30 -8.34 7.34 25.41
CA PHE A 30 -7.40 6.24 25.18
C PHE A 30 -8.00 5.18 24.23
N PHE A 31 -9.23 4.72 24.49
CA PHE A 31 -9.90 3.75 23.63
C PHE A 31 -10.13 4.27 22.21
N ILE A 32 -10.53 5.54 22.05
CA ILE A 32 -10.69 6.18 20.74
C ILE A 32 -9.34 6.20 19.99
N THR A 33 -8.25 6.55 20.68
CA THR A 33 -6.92 6.60 20.09
C THR A 33 -6.47 5.20 19.63
N VAL A 34 -6.65 4.19 20.47
CA VAL A 34 -6.35 2.79 20.13
C VAL A 34 -7.18 2.34 18.92
N LEU A 35 -8.49 2.65 18.90
CA LEU A 35 -9.38 2.30 17.81
C LEU A 35 -8.92 2.94 16.49
N ILE A 36 -8.53 4.22 16.49
CA ILE A 36 -8.01 4.92 15.31
C ILE A 36 -6.73 4.24 14.80
N ILE A 37 -5.81 3.86 15.70
CA ILE A 37 -4.58 3.16 15.34
C ILE A 37 -4.89 1.81 14.71
N VAL A 38 -5.78 1.01 15.32
CA VAL A 38 -6.19 -0.32 14.81
C VAL A 38 -6.86 -0.20 13.45
N LEU A 39 -7.79 0.74 13.27
CA LEU A 39 -8.45 0.99 11.98
C LEU A 39 -7.45 1.46 10.91
N SER A 40 -6.49 2.31 11.27
CA SER A 40 -5.43 2.75 10.37
C SER A 40 -4.52 1.59 9.94
N MET A 41 -4.16 0.70 10.85
CA MET A 41 -3.37 -0.50 10.54
C MET A 41 -4.18 -1.46 9.67
N TYR A 42 -5.46 -1.68 9.97
CA TYR A 42 -6.35 -2.53 9.17
C TYR A 42 -6.50 -1.99 7.75
N HIS A 43 -6.76 -0.69 7.60
CA HIS A 43 -6.85 -0.06 6.28
C HIS A 43 -5.55 -0.19 5.46
N LYS A 44 -4.39 -0.12 6.11
CA LYS A 44 -3.09 -0.36 5.46
C LYS A 44 -2.87 -1.82 5.05
N MET A 45 -3.58 -2.78 5.63
CA MET A 45 -3.46 -4.21 5.33
C MET A 45 -4.40 -4.69 4.22
N ILE A 46 -5.41 -3.89 3.84
CA ILE A 46 -6.35 -4.27 2.79
C ILE A 46 -5.63 -4.35 1.45
N GLU A 47 -5.77 -5.50 0.79
CA GLU A 47 -5.31 -5.72 -0.58
C GLU A 47 -6.14 -4.85 -1.54
N GLN A 48 -5.46 -4.02 -2.33
CA GLN A 48 -6.10 -3.19 -3.33
C GLN A 48 -6.14 -3.93 -4.66
N THR A 49 -7.34 -4.05 -5.22
CA THR A 49 -7.55 -4.69 -6.51
C THR A 49 -7.54 -3.64 -7.61
N TYR A 50 -6.69 -3.85 -8.59
CA TYR A 50 -6.54 -3.02 -9.78
C TYR A 50 -7.02 -3.82 -11.00
N ILE A 51 -7.78 -3.18 -11.86
CA ILE A 51 -8.27 -3.77 -13.11
C ILE A 51 -7.35 -3.29 -14.22
N LEU A 52 -6.74 -4.23 -14.93
CA LEU A 52 -5.89 -3.97 -16.08
C LEU A 52 -6.69 -4.23 -17.35
N ASP A 53 -6.91 -3.18 -18.13
CA ASP A 53 -7.54 -3.18 -19.43
C ASP A 53 -6.47 -3.08 -20.53
N GLU A 54 -6.86 -3.20 -21.81
CA GLU A 54 -5.97 -3.14 -22.98
C GLU A 54 -5.10 -1.88 -23.07
N SER A 55 -5.55 -0.77 -22.49
CA SER A 55 -4.86 0.53 -22.59
C SER A 55 -4.70 1.26 -21.25
N SER A 56 -5.21 0.71 -20.17
CA SER A 56 -5.30 1.42 -18.89
C SER A 56 -5.24 0.51 -17.68
N ILE A 57 -4.95 1.10 -16.52
CA ILE A 57 -5.12 0.50 -15.20
C ILE A 57 -6.12 1.33 -14.41
N SER A 58 -7.06 0.68 -13.76
CA SER A 58 -8.09 1.35 -12.97
C SER A 58 -8.19 0.81 -11.55
N ILE A 59 -8.60 1.68 -10.63
CA ILE A 59 -8.99 1.37 -9.25
C ILE A 59 -10.20 2.22 -8.89
N SER A 60 -11.21 1.60 -8.28
CA SER A 60 -12.43 2.29 -7.82
C SER A 60 -13.08 3.19 -8.89
N GLY A 61 -13.05 2.75 -10.16
CA GLY A 61 -13.64 3.48 -11.29
C GLY A 61 -12.78 4.61 -11.88
N VAL A 62 -11.60 4.89 -11.31
CA VAL A 62 -10.65 5.86 -11.87
C VAL A 62 -9.64 5.14 -12.75
N SER A 63 -9.63 5.45 -14.05
CA SER A 63 -8.78 4.80 -15.07
C SER A 63 -7.59 5.70 -15.45
N HIS A 64 -6.42 5.11 -15.60
CA HIS A 64 -5.19 5.77 -16.00
C HIS A 64 -4.55 5.07 -17.21
N LYS A 65 -4.33 5.81 -18.28
CA LYS A 65 -3.69 5.28 -19.50
C LYS A 65 -2.26 4.82 -19.26
N LEU A 66 -1.94 3.67 -19.83
CA LEU A 66 -0.62 3.06 -19.83
C LEU A 66 -0.08 2.91 -21.25
N LEU A 67 1.24 2.81 -21.36
CA LEU A 67 1.87 2.44 -22.61
C LEU A 67 1.73 0.94 -22.86
N PRO A 68 1.71 0.45 -24.12
CA PRO A 68 1.58 -0.97 -24.41
C PRO A 68 2.61 -1.86 -23.70
N ILE A 69 3.85 -1.39 -23.58
CA ILE A 69 4.90 -2.10 -22.85
C ILE A 69 4.65 -2.14 -21.33
N GLU A 70 4.05 -1.08 -20.75
CA GLU A 70 3.68 -1.02 -19.35
C GLU A 70 2.57 -2.02 -19.03
N ILE A 71 1.59 -2.14 -19.93
CA ILE A 71 0.50 -3.13 -19.85
C ILE A 71 1.07 -4.55 -19.94
N SER A 72 1.94 -4.83 -20.90
CA SER A 72 2.58 -6.14 -21.03
C SER A 72 3.38 -6.54 -19.78
N ILE A 73 4.02 -5.58 -19.11
CA ILE A 73 4.71 -5.83 -17.86
C ILE A 73 3.70 -6.18 -16.74
N LEU A 74 2.63 -5.40 -16.59
CA LEU A 74 1.61 -5.64 -15.56
C LEU A 74 0.82 -6.93 -15.81
N ALA A 75 0.56 -7.29 -17.05
CA ALA A 75 -0.06 -8.55 -17.45
C ALA A 75 0.81 -9.78 -17.11
N LEU A 76 2.13 -9.67 -17.09
CA LEU A 76 2.97 -10.73 -16.53
C LEU A 76 2.76 -10.92 -15.04
N PHE A 77 2.54 -9.82 -14.30
CA PHE A 77 2.32 -9.87 -12.87
C PHE A 77 0.90 -10.28 -12.47
N SER A 78 -0.09 -10.10 -13.35
CA SER A 78 -1.45 -10.62 -13.11
C SER A 78 -1.46 -12.15 -13.13
N LYS A 79 -0.66 -12.75 -14.04
CA LYS A 79 -0.57 -14.23 -14.21
C LYS A 79 0.35 -14.89 -13.18
N ASP A 80 1.47 -14.26 -12.86
CA ASP A 80 2.52 -14.82 -12.01
C ASP A 80 2.81 -13.92 -10.81
N LYS A 81 2.57 -14.39 -9.59
CA LYS A 81 2.92 -13.66 -8.35
C LYS A 81 4.40 -13.28 -8.25
N LYS A 82 5.28 -14.05 -8.91
CA LYS A 82 6.72 -13.80 -9.00
C LYS A 82 7.18 -13.97 -10.45
N VAL A 83 7.72 -12.93 -11.01
CA VAL A 83 8.21 -12.91 -12.39
C VAL A 83 9.74 -12.95 -12.40
N LEU A 84 10.29 -13.94 -13.10
CA LEU A 84 11.74 -14.05 -13.28
C LEU A 84 12.24 -12.93 -14.21
N ASN A 85 13.47 -12.45 -13.94
CA ASN A 85 14.11 -11.46 -14.79
C ASN A 85 14.19 -11.90 -16.26
N SER A 86 14.35 -13.20 -16.52
CA SER A 86 14.38 -13.77 -17.88
C SER A 86 13.05 -13.59 -18.62
N LYS A 87 11.91 -13.76 -17.93
CA LYS A 87 10.57 -13.50 -18.51
C LYS A 87 10.39 -12.02 -18.86
N LEU A 88 10.78 -11.11 -17.96
CA LEU A 88 10.75 -9.67 -18.24
C LEU A 88 11.69 -9.29 -19.39
N MET A 89 12.88 -9.90 -19.45
CA MET A 89 13.83 -9.63 -20.53
C MET A 89 13.27 -9.97 -21.91
N LYS A 90 12.44 -11.01 -22.05
CA LYS A 90 11.82 -11.39 -23.33
C LYS A 90 10.98 -10.26 -23.94
N LEU A 91 10.36 -9.38 -23.11
CA LEU A 91 9.60 -8.22 -23.60
C LEU A 91 10.49 -7.14 -24.23
N PHE A 92 11.78 -7.13 -23.93
CA PHE A 92 12.72 -6.08 -24.36
C PHE A 92 13.77 -6.58 -25.33
N THR A 93 13.90 -7.90 -25.48
CA THR A 93 14.84 -8.51 -26.42
C THR A 93 14.28 -8.39 -27.85
N ARG A 94 15.08 -7.83 -28.73
CA ARG A 94 14.85 -7.79 -30.18
C ARG A 94 16.05 -8.38 -30.89
N ASP A 95 15.85 -9.03 -31.98
CA ASP A 95 16.90 -9.75 -32.73
C ASP A 95 18.00 -8.82 -33.24
N ASP A 96 17.67 -7.52 -33.39
CA ASP A 96 18.56 -6.50 -33.96
C ASP A 96 19.38 -5.74 -32.90
N LYS A 97 19.19 -6.01 -31.60
CA LYS A 97 19.79 -5.24 -30.50
C LYS A 97 20.59 -6.09 -29.50
N THR A 98 21.63 -5.48 -28.93
CA THR A 98 22.46 -6.15 -27.93
C THR A 98 21.71 -6.39 -26.61
N LYS A 99 22.14 -7.44 -25.90
CA LYS A 99 21.59 -7.79 -24.59
C LYS A 99 21.71 -6.62 -23.59
N ASP A 100 22.81 -5.86 -23.64
CA ASP A 100 23.02 -4.70 -22.73
C ASP A 100 22.02 -3.59 -23.01
N TYR A 101 21.68 -3.35 -24.25
CA TYR A 101 20.61 -2.41 -24.62
C TYR A 101 19.26 -2.83 -24.04
N ALA A 102 18.91 -4.12 -24.16
CA ALA A 102 17.67 -4.66 -23.61
C ALA A 102 17.63 -4.52 -22.08
N VAL A 103 18.73 -4.77 -21.36
CA VAL A 103 18.84 -4.58 -19.90
C VAL A 103 18.64 -3.11 -19.52
N LYS A 104 19.32 -2.18 -20.18
CA LYS A 104 19.18 -0.73 -19.92
C LYS A 104 17.75 -0.27 -20.15
N ARG A 105 17.16 -0.68 -21.28
CA ARG A 105 15.76 -0.33 -21.65
C ARG A 105 14.77 -0.89 -20.63
N LYS A 106 14.89 -2.16 -20.23
CA LYS A 106 14.07 -2.79 -19.19
C LYS A 106 14.14 -2.00 -17.89
N ASN A 107 15.35 -1.72 -17.41
CA ASN A 107 15.52 -1.03 -16.13
C ASN A 107 14.92 0.39 -16.16
N LYS A 108 15.12 1.12 -17.26
CA LYS A 108 14.52 2.45 -17.47
C LYS A 108 12.99 2.40 -17.48
N THR A 109 12.42 1.43 -18.22
CA THR A 109 10.96 1.28 -18.30
C THR A 109 10.35 0.87 -16.97
N LEU A 110 10.95 -0.08 -16.24
CA LEU A 110 10.48 -0.48 -14.91
C LEU A 110 10.53 0.69 -13.93
N ALA A 111 11.60 1.46 -13.91
CA ALA A 111 11.72 2.61 -13.02
C ALA A 111 10.70 3.72 -13.37
N ALA A 112 10.46 3.96 -14.66
CA ALA A 112 9.46 4.92 -15.12
C ALA A 112 8.03 4.47 -14.75
N LEU A 113 7.70 3.20 -14.97
CA LEU A 113 6.42 2.59 -14.60
C LEU A 113 6.20 2.69 -13.08
N GLU A 114 7.18 2.27 -12.28
CA GLU A 114 7.10 2.33 -10.82
C GLU A 114 6.89 3.77 -10.32
N SER A 115 7.65 4.73 -10.86
CA SER A 115 7.49 6.15 -10.54
C SER A 115 6.10 6.67 -10.90
N LYS A 116 5.55 6.27 -12.06
CA LYS A 116 4.22 6.64 -12.52
C LYS A 116 3.14 6.08 -11.59
N LEU A 117 3.19 4.78 -11.31
CA LEU A 117 2.23 4.12 -10.43
C LEU A 117 2.31 4.65 -9.00
N PHE A 118 3.52 4.92 -8.50
CA PHE A 118 3.70 5.54 -7.18
C PHE A 118 3.11 6.95 -7.10
N LYS A 119 3.26 7.76 -8.14
CA LYS A 119 2.64 9.10 -8.19
C LYS A 119 1.11 9.03 -8.17
N LEU A 120 0.54 8.05 -8.88
CA LEU A 120 -0.91 7.88 -9.00
C LEU A 120 -1.53 7.29 -7.72
N PHE A 121 -0.93 6.24 -7.20
CA PHE A 121 -1.55 5.41 -6.17
C PHE A 121 -0.87 5.51 -4.79
N LYS A 122 0.27 6.21 -4.69
CA LYS A 122 1.05 6.40 -3.45
C LYS A 122 1.51 5.09 -2.81
N ILE A 123 1.65 4.04 -3.63
CA ILE A 123 2.09 2.71 -3.22
C ILE A 123 3.16 2.20 -4.19
N SER A 124 4.18 1.51 -3.67
CA SER A 124 5.16 0.82 -4.52
C SER A 124 4.54 -0.45 -5.07
N PHE A 125 4.54 -0.62 -6.39
CA PHE A 125 3.91 -1.74 -7.08
C PHE A 125 4.85 -2.93 -7.21
N ILE A 126 6.10 -2.69 -7.58
CA ILE A 126 7.04 -3.73 -7.98
C ILE A 126 8.18 -3.84 -6.97
N GLU A 127 8.31 -4.99 -6.36
CA GLU A 127 9.39 -5.32 -5.45
C GLU A 127 10.44 -6.19 -6.17
N LYS A 128 11.72 -5.85 -5.98
CA LYS A 128 12.84 -6.57 -6.55
C LYS A 128 13.50 -7.45 -5.51
N HIS A 129 13.60 -8.74 -5.78
CA HIS A 129 14.21 -9.71 -4.88
C HIS A 129 15.42 -10.37 -5.52
N LYS A 130 16.47 -10.59 -4.72
CA LYS A 130 17.59 -11.46 -5.08
C LYS A 130 17.29 -12.87 -4.62
N SER A 131 17.55 -13.87 -5.44
CA SER A 131 17.41 -15.27 -5.01
C SER A 131 18.41 -15.59 -3.90
N LYS A 132 17.95 -16.32 -2.86
CA LYS A 132 18.83 -16.71 -1.74
C LYS A 132 19.93 -17.71 -2.14
N GLY A 133 19.74 -18.46 -3.23
CA GLY A 133 20.69 -19.49 -3.69
C GLY A 133 21.60 -19.06 -4.85
N ASP A 134 21.17 -18.08 -5.64
CA ASP A 134 21.93 -17.56 -6.78
C ASP A 134 21.72 -16.04 -6.88
N SER A 135 22.75 -15.29 -6.47
CA SER A 135 22.74 -13.82 -6.48
C SER A 135 22.56 -13.21 -7.89
N ARG A 136 22.74 -14.01 -8.94
CA ARG A 136 22.56 -13.62 -10.34
C ARG A 136 21.11 -13.71 -10.79
N GLN A 137 20.27 -14.49 -10.08
CA GLN A 137 18.86 -14.60 -10.39
C GLN A 137 18.06 -13.52 -9.65
N LEU A 138 17.59 -12.56 -10.45
CA LEU A 138 16.68 -11.53 -9.98
C LEU A 138 15.23 -11.97 -10.26
N THR A 139 14.39 -11.82 -9.24
CA THR A 139 12.95 -11.97 -9.33
C THR A 139 12.26 -10.67 -8.98
N TYR A 140 11.12 -10.46 -9.57
CA TYR A 140 10.25 -9.33 -9.30
C TYR A 140 8.91 -9.85 -8.84
N SER A 141 8.28 -9.19 -7.87
CA SER A 141 6.92 -9.49 -7.44
C SER A 141 6.11 -8.22 -7.32
N LEU A 142 4.80 -8.34 -7.36
CA LEU A 142 3.95 -7.25 -6.89
C LEU A 142 4.06 -7.12 -5.37
N ASN A 143 3.88 -5.91 -4.89
CA ASN A 143 3.68 -5.66 -3.48
C ASN A 143 2.49 -6.49 -2.96
N LYS A 144 2.61 -7.05 -1.77
CA LYS A 144 1.60 -7.94 -1.17
C LYS A 144 0.19 -7.33 -1.05
N ARG A 145 0.10 -6.00 -1.13
CA ARG A 145 -1.16 -5.24 -1.04
C ARG A 145 -1.81 -5.00 -2.39
N ILE A 146 -1.20 -5.47 -3.48
CA ILE A 146 -1.64 -5.21 -4.85
C ILE A 146 -2.05 -6.51 -5.51
N ARG A 147 -3.26 -6.52 -6.03
CA ARG A 147 -3.78 -7.55 -6.89
C ARG A 147 -4.18 -6.93 -8.22
N ILE A 148 -3.66 -7.47 -9.31
CA ILE A 148 -4.02 -7.06 -10.67
C ILE A 148 -4.91 -8.14 -11.27
N ILE A 149 -6.05 -7.73 -11.82
CA ILE A 149 -6.98 -8.59 -12.55
C ILE A 149 -7.04 -8.04 -13.98
N GLU A 150 -6.87 -8.91 -14.97
CA GLU A 150 -7.10 -8.55 -16.37
C GLU A 150 -8.62 -8.47 -16.61
N ASP A 151 -9.07 -7.36 -17.21
CA ASP A 151 -10.44 -7.24 -17.66
C ASP A 151 -10.53 -8.00 -19.01
N THR A 152 -10.96 -9.26 -18.93
CA THR A 152 -11.27 -10.07 -20.12
C THR A 152 -12.67 -9.67 -20.54
N ILE A 153 -12.77 -8.78 -21.51
CA ILE A 153 -14.05 -8.52 -22.19
C ILE A 153 -14.33 -9.78 -23.01
N ASP A 154 -15.26 -10.63 -22.52
CA ASP A 154 -15.84 -11.74 -23.27
C ASP A 154 -16.74 -11.21 -24.41
#